data_d4541a542591dcbd73da0a6d5bc56e94
#
_entry.id   d4541a542591dcbd73da0a6d5bc56e94
#
_cell.length_a   1.000
_cell.length_b   1.000
_cell.length_c   1.000
_cell.angle_alpha   90.00
_cell.angle_beta   90.00
_cell.angle_gamma   90.00
#
_symmetry.space_group_name_H-M   'P 1'
#
loop_
_entity.id
_entity.type
_entity.pdbx_description
1 polymer ?
#
loop_
_entity_poly.entity_id
_entity_poly.type
_entity_poly.pdbx_seq_one_letter_code
_entity_poly.pdbx_strand_id
1 'polypeptide(L)'
;MATTTIDLDTELSAVNSILGSIGQSPVTNLDYANPEVSFIYNLLRDANIDIQNEGWHFNTEKHIHLTPDASTGKVEIASDILKMDMAEGWRKRHYDVVRRGGYLYDKFDHTDDWSDHTEVVLDVVKLFTFADIPEVFKRYIIYRASRMAATQLVANAQLASLLGQQEMQARAACMEYECNQGNHSMFGFPEDSSYQTYQPWRNLAR
;
A
#
# COMPACT_ATOMS: atom_id res chain seq x y z
N MET A 1 16.74 17.72 30.93
CA MET A 1 16.31 16.34 30.58
C MET A 1 16.70 16.13 29.13
N ALA A 2 17.54 15.15 28.85
CA ALA A 2 17.88 14.79 27.47
C ALA A 2 16.62 14.16 26.84
N THR A 3 16.05 14.82 25.86
CA THR A 3 15.00 14.22 25.01
C THR A 3 15.66 13.12 24.22
N THR A 4 15.37 11.87 24.56
CA THR A 4 15.74 10.73 23.74
C THR A 4 14.94 10.84 22.45
N THR A 5 15.55 11.35 21.38
CA THR A 5 14.98 11.27 20.03
C THR A 5 15.05 9.81 19.61
N ILE A 6 13.89 9.19 19.44
CA ILE A 6 13.82 7.87 18.81
C ILE A 6 14.07 8.11 17.32
N ASP A 7 15.20 7.57 16.83
CA ASP A 7 15.54 7.65 15.41
C ASP A 7 14.69 6.64 14.65
N LEU A 8 13.70 7.15 13.93
CA LEU A 8 12.87 6.36 13.02
C LEU A 8 13.61 6.16 11.69
N ASP A 9 13.33 5.07 10.99
CA ASP A 9 13.93 4.83 9.68
C ASP A 9 13.50 5.91 8.68
N THR A 10 14.49 6.65 8.20
CA THR A 10 14.35 7.68 7.17
C THR A 10 14.72 7.12 5.79
N GLU A 11 14.37 7.82 4.71
CA GLU A 11 14.80 7.42 3.35
C GLU A 11 16.32 7.32 3.23
N LEU A 12 17.08 8.21 3.89
CA LEU A 12 18.53 8.18 3.92
C LEU A 12 19.05 6.95 4.65
N SER A 13 18.49 6.61 5.81
CA SER A 13 18.87 5.41 6.56
C SER A 13 18.54 4.15 5.79
N ALA A 14 17.40 4.13 5.10
CA ALA A 14 16.98 3.02 4.25
C ALA A 14 17.94 2.81 3.06
N VAL A 15 18.30 3.88 2.34
CA VAL A 15 19.28 3.82 1.24
C VAL A 15 20.64 3.34 1.76
N ASN A 16 21.10 3.83 2.91
CA ASN A 16 22.35 3.38 3.53
C ASN A 16 22.31 1.90 3.96
N SER A 17 21.16 1.42 4.43
CA SER A 17 20.99 0.01 4.78
C SER A 17 21.06 -0.87 3.53
N ILE A 18 20.47 -0.43 2.41
CA ILE A 18 20.55 -1.15 1.14
C ILE A 18 21.99 -1.14 0.61
N LEU A 19 22.67 0.02 0.61
CA LEU A 19 24.08 0.12 0.22
C LEU A 19 24.95 -0.81 1.06
N GLY A 20 24.78 -0.80 2.38
CA GLY A 20 25.49 -1.69 3.29
C GLY A 20 25.26 -3.18 3.01
N SER A 21 24.04 -3.56 2.63
CA SER A 21 23.69 -4.94 2.29
C SER A 21 24.43 -5.49 1.06
N ILE A 22 24.82 -4.61 0.13
CA ILE A 22 25.59 -4.96 -1.07
C ILE A 22 27.09 -4.66 -0.94
N GLY A 23 27.53 -4.21 0.26
CA GLY A 23 28.96 -3.93 0.55
C GLY A 23 29.45 -2.57 0.06
N GLN A 24 28.55 -1.64 -0.22
CA GLN A 24 28.87 -0.26 -0.58
C GLN A 24 28.95 0.64 0.66
N SER A 25 29.70 1.74 0.53
CA SER A 25 29.86 2.72 1.61
C SER A 25 28.59 3.57 1.79
N PRO A 26 28.25 3.92 3.04
CA PRO A 26 27.10 4.78 3.29
C PRO A 26 27.32 6.19 2.76
N VAL A 27 26.23 6.86 2.39
CA VAL A 27 26.21 8.26 1.94
C VAL A 27 25.66 9.18 3.03
N THR A 28 26.10 10.43 3.02
CA THR A 28 25.69 11.44 4.02
C THR A 28 24.41 12.19 3.63
N ASN A 29 24.10 12.21 2.34
CA ASN A 29 22.90 12.84 1.78
C ASN A 29 22.43 12.09 0.52
N LEU A 30 21.16 12.25 0.18
CA LEU A 30 20.58 11.69 -1.03
C LEU A 30 20.95 12.60 -2.22
N ASP A 31 22.09 12.31 -2.85
CA ASP A 31 22.51 13.00 -4.07
C ASP A 31 22.07 12.19 -5.30
N TYR A 32 21.01 12.63 -5.95
CA TYR A 32 20.48 11.98 -7.16
C TYR A 32 21.37 12.17 -8.41
N ALA A 33 22.39 13.03 -8.36
CA ALA A 33 23.39 13.13 -9.41
C ALA A 33 24.35 11.92 -9.40
N ASN A 34 24.49 11.23 -8.25
CA ASN A 34 25.20 9.96 -8.17
C ASN A 34 24.34 8.83 -8.71
N PRO A 35 24.78 8.15 -9.81
CA PRO A 35 23.99 7.10 -10.45
C PRO A 35 23.66 5.91 -9.53
N GLU A 36 24.56 5.54 -8.61
CA GLU A 36 24.34 4.44 -7.67
C GLU A 36 23.26 4.80 -6.65
N VAL A 37 23.34 5.99 -6.06
CA VAL A 37 22.35 6.47 -5.09
C VAL A 37 20.98 6.58 -5.73
N SER A 38 20.94 7.17 -6.93
CA SER A 38 19.71 7.31 -7.71
C SER A 38 19.08 5.94 -8.05
N PHE A 39 19.91 4.96 -8.42
CA PHE A 39 19.45 3.60 -8.70
C PHE A 39 18.87 2.92 -7.46
N ILE A 40 19.57 2.97 -6.34
CA ILE A 40 19.13 2.39 -5.06
C ILE A 40 17.84 3.07 -4.58
N TYR A 41 17.74 4.39 -4.70
CA TYR A 41 16.54 5.13 -4.36
C TYR A 41 15.33 4.71 -5.22
N ASN A 42 15.54 4.48 -6.51
CA ASN A 42 14.49 3.96 -7.38
C ASN A 42 14.04 2.56 -6.96
N LEU A 43 14.96 1.67 -6.58
CA LEU A 43 14.61 0.35 -6.06
C LEU A 43 13.82 0.43 -4.75
N LEU A 44 14.19 1.36 -3.86
CA LEU A 44 13.45 1.61 -2.61
C LEU A 44 12.02 2.07 -2.91
N ARG A 45 11.87 3.02 -3.85
CA ARG A 45 10.57 3.53 -4.27
C ARG A 45 9.70 2.44 -4.93
N ASP A 46 10.29 1.63 -5.81
CA ASP A 46 9.57 0.56 -6.49
C ASP A 46 9.13 -0.52 -5.49
N ALA A 47 9.99 -0.91 -4.54
CA ALA A 47 9.64 -1.83 -3.47
C ALA A 47 8.53 -1.25 -2.56
N ASN A 48 8.57 0.05 -2.30
CA ASN A 48 7.55 0.74 -1.53
C ASN A 48 6.17 0.67 -2.20
N ILE A 49 6.11 0.97 -3.50
CA ILE A 49 4.88 0.91 -4.30
C ILE A 49 4.36 -0.53 -4.36
N ASP A 50 5.22 -1.51 -4.63
CA ASP A 50 4.86 -2.92 -4.72
C ASP A 50 4.22 -3.45 -3.44
N ILE A 51 4.83 -3.13 -2.28
CA ILE A 51 4.36 -3.61 -0.99
C ILE A 51 3.05 -2.93 -0.61
N GLN A 52 2.93 -1.63 -0.80
CA GLN A 52 1.69 -0.91 -0.50
C GLN A 52 0.55 -1.30 -1.44
N ASN A 53 0.87 -1.69 -2.68
CA ASN A 53 -0.13 -2.17 -3.64
C ASN A 53 -0.75 -3.53 -3.22
N GLU A 54 -0.17 -4.27 -2.27
CA GLU A 54 -0.81 -5.45 -1.69
C GLU A 54 -2.12 -5.08 -0.98
N GLY A 55 -2.20 -3.91 -0.36
CA GLY A 55 -3.36 -3.41 0.39
C GLY A 55 -3.35 -3.95 1.82
N TRP A 56 -2.74 -3.17 2.72
CA TRP A 56 -2.62 -3.47 4.14
C TRP A 56 -3.60 -2.63 4.94
N HIS A 57 -3.87 -3.00 6.18
CA HIS A 57 -4.79 -2.25 7.04
C HIS A 57 -4.39 -0.77 7.17
N PHE A 58 -3.09 -0.48 7.28
CA PHE A 58 -2.63 0.91 7.46
C PHE A 58 -2.85 1.80 6.23
N ASN A 59 -2.94 1.26 5.02
CA ASN A 59 -3.12 2.03 3.78
C ASN A 59 -4.43 1.74 3.05
N THR A 60 -5.33 1.00 3.68
CA THR A 60 -6.68 0.73 3.16
C THR A 60 -7.66 1.63 3.89
N GLU A 61 -8.27 2.55 3.17
CA GLU A 61 -9.32 3.44 3.68
C GLU A 61 -10.67 3.02 3.10
N LYS A 62 -11.64 2.86 4.00
CA LYS A 62 -12.99 2.43 3.64
C LYS A 62 -13.96 3.59 3.66
N HIS A 63 -15.00 3.48 2.81
CA HIS A 63 -16.11 4.43 2.75
C HIS A 63 -15.66 5.87 2.49
N ILE A 64 -14.78 6.08 1.52
CA ILE A 64 -14.43 7.42 1.05
C ILE A 64 -15.55 7.95 0.19
N HIS A 65 -16.09 9.08 0.61
CA HIS A 65 -17.20 9.77 -0.03
C HIS A 65 -16.67 10.77 -1.08
N LEU A 66 -17.03 10.55 -2.34
CA LEU A 66 -16.66 11.42 -3.45
C LEU A 66 -17.92 11.94 -4.15
N THR A 67 -17.94 13.24 -4.41
CA THR A 67 -19.08 13.89 -5.10
C THR A 67 -18.70 14.14 -6.56
N PRO A 68 -19.56 13.75 -7.52
CA PRO A 68 -19.35 14.09 -8.92
C PRO A 68 -19.36 15.61 -9.13
N ASP A 69 -18.50 16.09 -10.02
CA ASP A 69 -18.50 17.49 -10.43
C ASP A 69 -19.81 17.85 -11.12
N ALA A 70 -20.47 18.91 -10.64
CA ALA A 70 -21.81 19.31 -11.11
C ALA A 70 -21.86 19.72 -12.59
N SER A 71 -20.72 20.07 -13.19
CA SER A 71 -20.65 20.53 -14.60
C SER A 71 -20.29 19.42 -15.56
N THR A 72 -19.48 18.42 -15.13
CA THR A 72 -18.95 17.38 -15.98
C THR A 72 -19.50 15.99 -15.67
N GLY A 73 -20.15 15.82 -14.52
CA GLY A 73 -20.61 14.53 -14.01
C GLY A 73 -19.49 13.59 -13.60
N LYS A 74 -18.22 14.01 -13.66
CA LYS A 74 -17.06 13.16 -13.42
C LYS A 74 -16.61 13.19 -11.96
N VAL A 75 -16.08 12.06 -11.48
CA VAL A 75 -15.47 11.94 -10.16
C VAL A 75 -13.94 11.91 -10.34
N GLU A 76 -13.25 12.92 -9.79
CA GLU A 76 -11.79 12.97 -9.83
C GLU A 76 -11.19 12.01 -8.81
N ILE A 77 -10.19 11.22 -9.24
CA ILE A 77 -9.48 10.24 -8.41
C ILE A 77 -8.04 10.68 -8.24
N ALA A 78 -7.65 10.87 -6.98
CA ALA A 78 -6.30 11.29 -6.63
C ALA A 78 -5.21 10.32 -7.14
N SER A 79 -4.01 10.85 -7.39
CA SER A 79 -2.91 10.07 -8.00
C SER A 79 -2.28 9.06 -7.06
N ASP A 80 -2.46 9.23 -5.76
CA ASP A 80 -1.99 8.36 -4.68
C ASP A 80 -2.87 7.12 -4.46
N ILE A 81 -4.01 7.01 -5.15
CA ILE A 81 -4.86 5.82 -5.07
C ILE A 81 -4.31 4.72 -5.97
N LEU A 82 -3.89 3.60 -5.34
CA LEU A 82 -3.34 2.42 -6.00
C LEU A 82 -4.43 1.45 -6.48
N LYS A 83 -5.43 1.23 -5.63
CA LYS A 83 -6.58 0.37 -5.91
C LYS A 83 -7.84 1.04 -5.41
N MET A 84 -8.96 0.70 -6.02
CA MET A 84 -10.27 1.16 -5.60
C MET A 84 -11.32 0.10 -5.90
N ASP A 85 -12.38 0.10 -5.08
CA ASP A 85 -13.59 -0.69 -5.29
C ASP A 85 -14.79 0.07 -4.76
N MET A 86 -15.98 -0.28 -5.20
CA MET A 86 -17.20 0.31 -4.66
C MET A 86 -17.44 -0.19 -3.23
N ALA A 87 -17.65 0.73 -2.31
CA ALA A 87 -18.10 0.36 -0.98
C ALA A 87 -19.44 -0.37 -1.08
N GLU A 88 -19.68 -1.35 -0.22
CA GLU A 88 -20.85 -2.24 -0.30
C GLU A 88 -20.90 -3.08 -1.59
N GLY A 89 -19.75 -3.58 -2.07
CA GLY A 89 -19.59 -4.29 -3.35
C GLY A 89 -20.58 -5.42 -3.63
N TRP A 90 -21.17 -6.03 -2.57
CA TRP A 90 -22.23 -7.02 -2.73
C TRP A 90 -23.57 -6.38 -3.21
N ARG A 91 -23.94 -5.20 -2.76
CA ARG A 91 -25.16 -4.48 -3.15
C ARG A 91 -25.00 -3.76 -4.48
N LYS A 92 -23.73 -3.39 -4.80
CA LYS A 92 -23.37 -2.63 -6.00
C LYS A 92 -22.57 -3.47 -7.01
N ARG A 93 -22.87 -4.76 -7.12
CA ARG A 93 -22.19 -5.71 -8.03
C ARG A 93 -22.19 -5.33 -9.50
N HIS A 94 -23.11 -4.46 -9.91
CA HIS A 94 -23.21 -4.00 -11.28
C HIS A 94 -22.24 -2.86 -11.61
N TYR A 95 -21.47 -2.38 -10.65
CA TYR A 95 -20.40 -1.42 -10.88
C TYR A 95 -19.03 -2.13 -10.78
N ASP A 96 -18.17 -1.92 -11.76
CA ASP A 96 -16.78 -2.37 -11.76
C ASP A 96 -15.91 -1.17 -12.12
N VAL A 97 -15.37 -0.53 -11.10
CA VAL A 97 -14.74 0.78 -11.20
C VAL A 97 -13.23 0.71 -11.36
N VAL A 98 -12.68 1.63 -12.15
CA VAL A 98 -11.25 1.78 -12.38
C VAL A 98 -10.91 3.25 -12.60
N ARG A 99 -9.68 3.65 -12.26
CA ARG A 99 -9.15 4.96 -12.62
C ARG A 99 -8.74 5.01 -14.08
N ARG A 100 -9.30 5.94 -14.83
CA ARG A 100 -8.97 6.17 -16.23
C ARG A 100 -8.83 7.67 -16.49
N GLY A 101 -7.66 8.11 -16.96
CA GLY A 101 -7.41 9.55 -17.22
C GLY A 101 -7.56 10.46 -16.00
N GLY A 102 -7.39 9.95 -14.77
CA GLY A 102 -7.57 10.71 -13.53
C GLY A 102 -9.00 10.71 -12.98
N TYR A 103 -9.95 10.07 -13.68
CA TYR A 103 -11.34 10.01 -13.29
C TYR A 103 -11.81 8.59 -13.00
N LEU A 104 -12.88 8.47 -12.25
CA LEU A 104 -13.57 7.21 -11.99
C LEU A 104 -14.29 6.76 -13.26
N TYR A 105 -14.03 5.54 -13.69
CA TYR A 105 -14.63 4.94 -14.88
C TYR A 105 -15.30 3.62 -14.52
N ASP A 106 -16.55 3.46 -14.90
CA ASP A 106 -17.24 2.19 -14.79
C ASP A 106 -16.95 1.32 -16.03
N LYS A 107 -16.43 0.12 -15.79
CA LYS A 107 -16.14 -0.84 -16.85
C LYS A 107 -17.37 -1.62 -17.30
N PHE A 108 -18.43 -1.64 -16.50
CA PHE A 108 -19.66 -2.36 -16.84
C PHE A 108 -20.50 -1.55 -17.83
N ASP A 109 -20.80 -0.30 -17.49
CA ASP A 109 -21.60 0.59 -18.33
C ASP A 109 -20.74 1.39 -19.33
N HIS A 110 -19.41 1.24 -19.29
CA HIS A 110 -18.45 1.92 -20.16
C HIS A 110 -18.53 3.44 -20.11
N THR A 111 -18.80 4.03 -18.95
CA THR A 111 -18.99 5.47 -18.78
C THR A 111 -18.10 6.04 -17.68
N ASP A 112 -17.79 7.33 -17.77
CA ASP A 112 -17.17 8.14 -16.72
C ASP A 112 -18.12 9.23 -16.17
N ASP A 113 -19.40 9.17 -16.59
CA ASP A 113 -20.46 10.07 -16.14
C ASP A 113 -21.20 9.46 -14.94
N TRP A 114 -21.12 10.15 -13.81
CA TRP A 114 -21.72 9.80 -12.52
C TRP A 114 -22.77 10.82 -12.08
N SER A 115 -23.29 11.64 -13.02
CA SER A 115 -24.24 12.74 -12.74
C SER A 115 -25.55 12.26 -12.08
N ASP A 116 -25.93 11.00 -12.31
CA ASP A 116 -27.12 10.39 -11.69
C ASP A 116 -26.92 10.06 -10.20
N HIS A 117 -25.66 10.14 -9.70
CA HIS A 117 -25.31 9.86 -8.33
C HIS A 117 -25.04 11.15 -7.55
N THR A 118 -25.69 11.30 -6.40
CA THR A 118 -25.37 12.42 -5.48
C THR A 118 -23.98 12.25 -4.87
N GLU A 119 -23.58 10.99 -4.66
CA GLU A 119 -22.33 10.62 -3.99
C GLU A 119 -21.91 9.21 -4.42
N VAL A 120 -20.61 9.02 -4.58
CA VAL A 120 -19.99 7.71 -4.83
C VAL A 120 -19.12 7.37 -3.64
N VAL A 121 -19.30 6.18 -3.08
CA VAL A 121 -18.57 5.71 -1.90
C VAL A 121 -17.61 4.60 -2.32
N LEU A 122 -16.32 4.80 -2.08
CA LEU A 122 -15.25 3.88 -2.49
C LEU A 122 -14.46 3.37 -1.29
N ASP A 123 -14.02 2.14 -1.39
CA ASP A 123 -12.95 1.57 -0.59
C ASP A 123 -11.66 1.65 -1.41
N VAL A 124 -10.61 2.24 -0.85
CA VAL A 124 -9.38 2.52 -1.59
C VAL A 124 -8.13 2.06 -0.85
N VAL A 125 -7.11 1.73 -1.63
CA VAL A 125 -5.74 1.51 -1.15
C VAL A 125 -4.92 2.71 -1.58
N LYS A 126 -4.35 3.44 -0.62
CA LYS A 126 -3.55 4.64 -0.84
C LYS A 126 -2.06 4.36 -0.79
N LEU A 127 -1.30 5.15 -1.53
CA LEU A 127 0.16 5.19 -1.46
C LEU A 127 0.59 6.28 -0.48
N PHE A 128 1.24 5.87 0.60
CA PHE A 128 1.86 6.78 1.57
C PHE A 128 3.34 7.00 1.28
N THR A 129 3.86 8.14 1.73
CA THR A 129 5.29 8.43 1.70
C THR A 129 6.03 7.48 2.64
N PHE A 130 7.30 7.21 2.38
CA PHE A 130 8.09 6.29 3.22
C PHE A 130 8.11 6.71 4.70
N ALA A 131 8.04 8.02 4.98
CA ALA A 131 8.02 8.55 6.35
C ALA A 131 6.77 8.13 7.14
N ASP A 132 5.62 8.04 6.46
CA ASP A 132 4.32 7.81 7.09
C ASP A 132 3.97 6.33 7.28
N ILE A 133 4.85 5.43 6.81
CA ILE A 133 4.62 3.99 6.89
C ILE A 133 5.04 3.46 8.28
N PRO A 134 4.31 2.49 8.86
CA PRO A 134 4.73 1.85 10.11
C PRO A 134 6.11 1.15 9.96
N GLU A 135 6.95 1.24 11.02
CA GLU A 135 8.35 0.78 11.00
C GLU A 135 8.52 -0.69 10.57
N VAL A 136 7.55 -1.54 10.87
CA VAL A 136 7.58 -2.95 10.48
C VAL A 136 7.59 -3.10 8.95
N PHE A 137 6.79 -2.29 8.25
CA PHE A 137 6.73 -2.28 6.79
C PHE A 137 7.94 -1.62 6.17
N LYS A 138 8.52 -0.56 6.81
CA LYS A 138 9.77 0.05 6.33
C LYS A 138 10.89 -0.98 6.24
N ARG A 139 11.04 -1.83 7.26
CA ARG A 139 12.01 -2.93 7.24
C ARG A 139 11.76 -3.94 6.14
N TYR A 140 10.51 -4.30 5.91
CA TYR A 140 10.15 -5.19 4.80
C TYR A 140 10.51 -4.57 3.44
N ILE A 141 10.22 -3.29 3.24
CA ILE A 141 10.57 -2.53 2.04
C ILE A 141 12.09 -2.52 1.84
N ILE A 142 12.87 -2.24 2.89
CA ILE A 142 14.34 -2.20 2.85
C ILE A 142 14.91 -3.57 2.44
N TYR A 143 14.45 -4.68 3.03
CA TYR A 143 14.95 -6.02 2.67
C TYR A 143 14.56 -6.43 1.25
N ARG A 144 13.36 -6.08 0.81
CA ARG A 144 12.93 -6.32 -0.56
C ARG A 144 13.80 -5.54 -1.55
N ALA A 145 14.03 -4.25 -1.32
CA ALA A 145 14.91 -3.42 -2.13
C ALA A 145 16.37 -3.91 -2.10
N SER A 146 16.87 -4.35 -0.93
CA SER A 146 18.20 -4.92 -0.80
C SER A 146 18.38 -6.20 -1.63
N ARG A 147 17.39 -7.08 -1.62
CA ARG A 147 17.40 -8.28 -2.46
C ARG A 147 17.38 -7.94 -3.95
N MET A 148 16.59 -6.95 -4.35
CA MET A 148 16.56 -6.46 -5.73
C MET A 148 17.93 -5.88 -6.13
N ALA A 149 18.55 -5.07 -5.25
CA ALA A 149 19.88 -4.51 -5.46
C ALA A 149 20.97 -5.61 -5.58
N ALA A 150 20.94 -6.62 -4.70
CA ALA A 150 21.86 -7.74 -4.76
C ALA A 150 21.75 -8.53 -6.07
N THR A 151 20.54 -8.66 -6.61
CA THR A 151 20.28 -9.35 -7.87
C THR A 151 20.72 -8.54 -9.08
N GLN A 152 20.42 -7.22 -9.08
CA GLN A 152 20.59 -6.37 -10.27
C GLN A 152 21.98 -5.75 -10.35
N LEU A 153 22.60 -5.36 -9.22
CA LEU A 153 23.92 -4.71 -9.18
C LEU A 153 25.07 -5.70 -8.96
N VAL A 154 24.90 -6.64 -8.01
CA VAL A 154 25.97 -7.53 -7.60
C VAL A 154 25.91 -8.87 -8.34
N ALA A 155 24.73 -9.25 -8.84
CA ALA A 155 24.47 -10.55 -9.50
C ALA A 155 24.94 -11.77 -8.65
N ASN A 156 24.85 -11.67 -7.32
CA ASN A 156 25.27 -12.70 -6.37
C ASN A 156 24.06 -13.47 -5.85
N ALA A 157 23.89 -14.72 -6.35
CA ALA A 157 22.75 -15.57 -6.00
C ALA A 157 22.75 -15.99 -4.51
N GLN A 158 23.92 -16.16 -3.88
CA GLN A 158 24.01 -16.48 -2.45
C GLN A 158 23.53 -15.32 -1.59
N LEU A 159 24.01 -14.10 -1.87
CA LEU A 159 23.58 -12.89 -1.16
C LEU A 159 22.07 -12.66 -1.35
N ALA A 160 21.57 -12.77 -2.58
CA ALA A 160 20.15 -12.65 -2.88
C ALA A 160 19.30 -13.68 -2.10
N SER A 161 19.79 -14.90 -1.93
CA SER A 161 19.10 -15.94 -1.14
C SER A 161 19.04 -15.59 0.35
N LEU A 162 20.16 -15.10 0.94
CA LEU A 162 20.19 -14.68 2.34
C LEU A 162 19.28 -13.49 2.61
N LEU A 163 19.30 -12.48 1.73
CA LEU A 163 18.40 -11.33 1.81
C LEU A 163 16.94 -11.74 1.61
N GLY A 164 16.67 -12.73 0.77
CA GLY A 164 15.35 -13.31 0.60
C GLY A 164 14.81 -13.98 1.87
N GLN A 165 15.67 -14.63 2.68
CA GLN A 165 15.27 -15.15 3.99
C GLN A 165 14.90 -14.03 4.97
N GLN A 166 15.68 -12.95 4.99
CA GLN A 166 15.39 -11.77 5.81
C GLN A 166 14.09 -11.07 5.36
N GLU A 167 13.87 -10.97 4.05
CA GLU A 167 12.61 -10.45 3.49
C GLU A 167 11.41 -11.29 3.95
N MET A 168 11.52 -12.63 3.91
CA MET A 168 10.43 -13.52 4.39
C MET A 168 10.16 -13.35 5.89
N GLN A 169 11.20 -13.18 6.71
CA GLN A 169 11.04 -12.91 8.14
C GLN A 169 10.36 -11.56 8.39
N ALA A 170 10.77 -10.51 7.66
CA ALA A 170 10.14 -9.20 7.76
C ALA A 170 8.67 -9.24 7.30
N ARG A 171 8.38 -9.97 6.22
CA ARG A 171 6.99 -10.18 5.79
C ARG A 171 6.15 -10.90 6.85
N ALA A 172 6.69 -11.90 7.51
CA ALA A 172 5.98 -12.59 8.60
C ALA A 172 5.65 -11.63 9.76
N ALA A 173 6.59 -10.73 10.13
CA ALA A 173 6.34 -9.69 11.12
C ALA A 173 5.26 -8.68 10.66
N CYS A 174 5.22 -8.32 9.37
CA CYS A 174 4.16 -7.49 8.82
C CYS A 174 2.79 -8.19 8.91
N MET A 175 2.73 -9.48 8.61
CA MET A 175 1.48 -10.26 8.73
C MET A 175 1.01 -10.35 10.18
N GLU A 176 1.92 -10.51 11.14
CA GLU A 176 1.59 -10.48 12.58
C GLU A 176 1.06 -9.10 12.99
N TYR A 177 1.71 -8.03 12.55
CA TYR A 177 1.25 -6.66 12.78
C TYR A 177 -0.16 -6.44 12.21
N GLU A 178 -0.39 -6.89 10.97
CA GLU A 178 -1.69 -6.81 10.29
C GLU A 178 -2.79 -7.53 11.07
N CYS A 179 -2.54 -8.76 11.51
CA CYS A 179 -3.49 -9.52 12.32
C CYS A 179 -3.83 -8.82 13.64
N ASN A 180 -2.84 -8.19 14.27
CA ASN A 180 -3.02 -7.50 15.54
C ASN A 180 -3.78 -6.17 15.37
N GLN A 181 -3.50 -5.42 14.31
CA GLN A 181 -4.14 -4.13 14.04
C GLN A 181 -5.55 -4.28 13.47
N GLY A 182 -5.74 -5.24 12.57
CA GLY A 182 -7.01 -5.44 11.89
C GLY A 182 -8.13 -5.97 12.78
N ASN A 183 -7.81 -6.46 14.01
CA ASN A 183 -8.79 -7.06 14.92
C ASN A 183 -9.74 -8.02 14.22
N HIS A 184 -9.22 -8.83 13.30
CA HIS A 184 -10.02 -9.73 12.49
C HIS A 184 -10.82 -10.68 13.37
N SER A 185 -12.15 -10.66 13.25
CA SER A 185 -13.06 -11.52 13.96
C SER A 185 -13.77 -12.46 12.98
N MET A 186 -13.82 -13.75 13.34
CA MET A 186 -14.59 -14.73 12.57
C MET A 186 -16.10 -14.40 12.55
N PHE A 187 -16.56 -13.62 13.51
CA PHE A 187 -17.97 -13.19 13.60
C PHE A 187 -18.27 -11.89 12.85
N GLY A 188 -17.23 -11.24 12.29
CA GLY A 188 -17.33 -9.96 11.60
C GLY A 188 -17.54 -8.78 12.54
N PHE A 189 -17.52 -7.59 11.97
CA PHE A 189 -17.86 -6.36 12.68
C PHE A 189 -19.32 -6.01 12.39
N PRO A 190 -20.08 -5.52 13.38
CA PRO A 190 -21.51 -5.20 13.23
C PRO A 190 -21.79 -4.19 12.10
N GLU A 191 -20.82 -3.33 11.80
CA GLU A 191 -20.95 -2.25 10.82
C GLU A 191 -20.35 -2.59 9.44
N ASP A 192 -19.61 -3.70 9.32
CA ASP A 192 -18.97 -4.09 8.06
C ASP A 192 -19.86 -5.08 7.28
N SER A 193 -20.43 -4.60 6.18
CA SER A 193 -21.30 -5.40 5.32
C SER A 193 -20.61 -6.59 4.66
N SER A 194 -19.30 -6.53 4.47
CA SER A 194 -18.51 -7.59 3.83
C SER A 194 -18.44 -8.87 4.66
N TYR A 195 -18.52 -8.77 5.98
CA TYR A 195 -18.55 -9.93 6.89
C TYR A 195 -19.95 -10.49 7.16
N GLN A 196 -21.01 -9.78 6.75
CA GLN A 196 -22.41 -10.20 7.02
C GLN A 196 -22.81 -11.47 6.25
N THR A 197 -22.15 -11.78 5.15
CA THR A 197 -22.43 -12.96 4.32
C THR A 197 -22.06 -14.28 4.99
N TYR A 198 -21.18 -14.25 6.02
CA TYR A 198 -20.67 -15.46 6.68
C TYR A 198 -21.30 -15.71 8.07
N GLN A 199 -22.40 -15.07 8.40
CA GLN A 199 -23.09 -15.22 9.69
C GLN A 199 -24.36 -16.08 9.53
N PRO A 200 -24.30 -17.44 9.64
CA PRO A 200 -25.43 -18.34 9.42
C PRO A 200 -26.61 -18.06 10.37
N TRP A 201 -26.34 -17.55 11.57
CA TRP A 201 -27.36 -17.20 12.56
C TRP A 201 -28.25 -16.02 12.15
N ARG A 202 -27.78 -15.14 11.25
CA ARG A 202 -28.61 -14.04 10.71
C ARG A 202 -29.74 -14.53 9.83
N ASN A 203 -29.56 -15.68 9.18
CA ASN A 203 -30.62 -16.30 8.36
C ASN A 203 -31.71 -16.96 9.24
N LEU A 204 -31.45 -17.13 10.53
CA LEU A 204 -32.41 -17.65 11.51
C LEU A 204 -33.18 -16.55 12.25
N ALA A 205 -32.70 -15.29 12.16
CA ALA A 205 -33.42 -14.13 12.68
C ALA A 205 -34.51 -13.71 11.68
N ARG A 206 -35.73 -14.20 11.91
CA ARG A 206 -36.94 -13.76 11.20
C ARG A 206 -37.58 -12.61 11.93
#